data_84d02c2c8b6de226b94e07ae362d9ebd
#
_entry.id   84d02c2c8b6de226b94e07ae362d9ebd
#
_cell.length_a   1.000
_cell.length_b   1.000
_cell.length_c   1.000
_cell.angle_alpha   90.00
_cell.angle_beta   90.00
_cell.angle_gamma   90.00
#
_symmetry.space_group_name_H-M   'P 1'
#
loop_
_entity.id
_entity.type
_entity.pdbx_description
1 polymer ?
#
loop_
_entity_poly.entity_id
_entity_poly.type
_entity_poly.pdbx_seq_one_letter_code
_entity_poly.pdbx_strand_id
1 'polypeptide(L)'
;MPTFSLEREIVGIDLSHNYLRVVQLTNSKDDWSITRLATRSYEDQYETEEKRHQALVSRLKEIKRQQNFDTDNAAISLPINDAIVQIVQIPYLEEELLSTAIQNGSLWQNAISLPGDLSEYSIFWQVIKSDAEAGAMSLLFVASSLSKVEKLCKVVKEAGFNPVFVDVRCFALRNISKLYESDSAETSVYLEISGFENYLVGIYRDMPFIYDIFVTDADVSALIKNGGAVDGAAYARIASQVNETLRTFVAQSGEKSVNEISLVSSLTNVDEIHRGLSEHLGGYDVSVLNPFSGLKISNKIKPHLDEESNFSAFAVAVGLATRRLDILNKTLVKAVANINLLPNRQDLIEKETKSSNSQIKSARIASYFLVSTLLFFAVLMVMLITLPSEKEISNLELSNQTLRVHLDKTKADLKDYSFWLNEVEIKNRQVTDLGVLNEIPAGVYVLDFKQLKSGLSEVSLQSANPSLITVIMDKMSKKYKNVKLISVEAGADSADQISKITFEIK
;
A
#
# COMPACT_ATOMS: atom_id res chain seq x y z
N MET A 1 -16.04 -7.93 0.64
CA MET A 1 -15.36 -7.25 1.75
C MET A 1 -14.87 -5.93 1.20
N PRO A 2 -15.12 -4.79 1.82
CA PRO A 2 -14.53 -3.55 1.37
C PRO A 2 -13.02 -3.68 1.52
N THR A 3 -12.30 -3.59 0.41
CA THR A 3 -10.84 -3.44 0.41
C THR A 3 -10.56 -2.09 1.05
N PHE A 4 -10.06 -2.09 2.28
CA PHE A 4 -9.52 -0.88 2.89
C PHE A 4 -8.33 -0.45 2.03
N SER A 5 -8.52 0.57 1.21
CA SER A 5 -7.42 1.27 0.56
C SER A 5 -6.58 1.91 1.66
N LEU A 6 -5.33 1.49 1.78
CA LEU A 6 -4.35 2.09 2.69
C LEU A 6 -3.81 3.41 2.16
N GLU A 7 -4.15 3.75 0.92
CA GLU A 7 -3.82 4.98 0.26
C GLU A 7 -4.92 6.01 0.52
N ARG A 8 -4.54 7.17 1.04
CA ARG A 8 -5.46 8.29 1.27
C ARG A 8 -5.48 9.23 0.08
N GLU A 9 -6.67 9.61 -0.32
CA GLU A 9 -6.87 10.63 -1.35
C GLU A 9 -6.28 11.97 -0.93
N ILE A 10 -5.89 12.77 -1.93
CA ILE A 10 -5.24 14.06 -1.75
C ILE A 10 -5.93 15.07 -2.65
N VAL A 11 -6.14 16.27 -2.12
CA VAL A 11 -6.61 17.41 -2.89
C VAL A 11 -5.40 18.08 -3.55
N GLY A 12 -5.38 18.16 -4.87
CA GLY A 12 -4.38 18.92 -5.62
C GLY A 12 -4.74 20.41 -5.61
N ILE A 13 -3.86 21.26 -5.09
CA ILE A 13 -4.03 22.71 -5.02
C ILE A 13 -2.94 23.39 -5.84
N ASP A 14 -3.32 23.95 -6.96
CA ASP A 14 -2.44 24.77 -7.78
C ASP A 14 -2.63 26.26 -7.46
N LEU A 15 -1.57 26.88 -6.95
CA LEU A 15 -1.48 28.29 -6.63
C LEU A 15 -0.71 29.01 -7.77
N SER A 16 -1.32 29.13 -8.94
CA SER A 16 -0.74 29.90 -10.04
C SER A 16 -0.85 31.41 -9.79
N HIS A 17 -0.27 32.24 -10.66
CA HIS A 17 -0.11 33.68 -10.40
C HIS A 17 -1.45 34.39 -10.15
N ASN A 18 -2.49 34.09 -10.94
CA ASN A 18 -3.79 34.77 -10.92
C ASN A 18 -4.96 33.86 -10.60
N TYR A 19 -4.73 32.57 -10.47
CA TYR A 19 -5.78 31.56 -10.31
C TYR A 19 -5.42 30.53 -9.25
N LEU A 20 -6.43 30.17 -8.48
CA LEU A 20 -6.45 28.98 -7.64
C LEU A 20 -7.21 27.89 -8.36
N ARG A 21 -6.61 26.75 -8.55
CA ARG A 21 -7.26 25.55 -9.08
C ARG A 21 -7.13 24.40 -8.10
N VAL A 22 -8.25 23.80 -7.82
CA VAL A 22 -8.33 22.74 -6.82
C VAL A 22 -9.07 21.54 -7.41
N VAL A 23 -8.45 20.37 -7.31
CA VAL A 23 -8.98 19.13 -7.87
C VAL A 23 -8.88 18.02 -6.84
N GLN A 24 -9.92 17.18 -6.74
CA GLN A 24 -9.86 15.90 -6.04
C GLN A 24 -10.15 14.77 -7.02
N LEU A 25 -9.27 13.79 -7.01
CA LEU A 25 -9.41 12.55 -7.76
C LEU A 25 -9.62 11.37 -6.81
N THR A 26 -10.52 10.46 -7.22
CA THR A 26 -10.72 9.18 -6.54
C THR A 26 -10.23 8.06 -7.47
N ASN A 27 -9.51 7.11 -6.92
CA ASN A 27 -9.11 5.91 -7.63
C ASN A 27 -9.89 4.71 -7.08
N SER A 28 -10.59 4.00 -7.95
CA SER A 28 -11.30 2.77 -7.62
C SER A 28 -10.92 1.69 -8.63
N LYS A 29 -10.12 0.70 -8.21
CA LYS A 29 -9.71 -0.44 -9.05
C LYS A 29 -9.04 -0.01 -10.37
N ASP A 30 -8.06 0.87 -10.29
CA ASP A 30 -7.31 1.45 -11.42
C ASP A 30 -8.10 2.43 -12.31
N ASP A 31 -9.36 2.71 -11.97
CA ASP A 31 -10.19 3.70 -12.64
C ASP A 31 -10.15 5.03 -11.89
N TRP A 32 -9.54 6.02 -12.49
CA TRP A 32 -9.49 7.38 -11.95
C TRP A 32 -10.76 8.16 -12.30
N SER A 33 -11.29 8.88 -11.32
CA SER A 33 -12.47 9.74 -11.50
C SER A 33 -12.29 11.09 -10.83
N ILE A 34 -12.79 12.14 -11.47
CA ILE A 34 -12.87 13.48 -10.88
C ILE A 34 -14.11 13.55 -10.00
N THR A 35 -13.90 13.89 -8.73
CA THR A 35 -14.97 14.03 -7.75
C THR A 35 -15.25 15.46 -7.36
N ARG A 36 -14.24 16.33 -7.38
CA ARG A 36 -14.34 17.76 -7.07
C ARG A 36 -13.42 18.57 -7.96
N LEU A 37 -13.89 19.76 -8.33
CA LEU A 37 -13.13 20.70 -9.15
C LEU A 37 -13.59 22.11 -8.82
N ALA A 38 -12.64 23.03 -8.66
CA ALA A 38 -12.93 24.45 -8.50
C ALA A 38 -11.81 25.31 -9.05
N THR A 39 -12.18 26.46 -9.58
CA THR A 39 -11.27 27.54 -9.94
C THR A 39 -11.72 28.86 -9.30
N ARG A 40 -10.79 29.70 -8.92
CA ARG A 40 -11.03 31.06 -8.47
C ARG A 40 -9.91 31.96 -8.96
N SER A 41 -10.30 33.10 -9.54
CA SER A 41 -9.34 34.16 -9.85
C SER A 41 -9.05 35.02 -8.62
N TYR A 42 -7.89 35.60 -8.59
CA TYR A 42 -7.50 36.63 -7.65
C TYR A 42 -6.64 37.70 -8.36
N GLU A 43 -6.46 38.83 -7.73
CA GLU A 43 -5.72 39.93 -8.32
C GLU A 43 -4.23 39.61 -8.43
N ASP A 44 -3.57 40.12 -9.48
CA ASP A 44 -2.14 39.93 -9.70
C ASP A 44 -1.29 40.76 -8.77
N GLN A 45 -1.80 41.94 -8.38
CA GLN A 45 -1.06 42.88 -7.58
C GLN A 45 -1.81 43.21 -6.30
N TYR A 46 -1.15 43.03 -5.20
CA TYR A 46 -1.59 43.46 -3.89
C TYR A 46 -0.61 44.47 -3.32
N GLU A 47 -1.10 45.43 -2.58
CA GLU A 47 -0.26 46.47 -1.95
C GLU A 47 0.77 45.87 -0.99
N THR A 48 0.44 44.74 -0.38
CA THR A 48 1.34 44.04 0.56
C THR A 48 1.20 42.54 0.43
N GLU A 49 2.27 41.79 0.76
CA GLU A 49 2.28 40.34 0.86
C GLU A 49 1.19 39.79 1.82
N GLU A 50 0.91 40.54 2.91
CA GLU A 50 -0.11 40.15 3.87
C GLU A 50 -1.52 40.19 3.26
N LYS A 51 -1.84 41.24 2.45
CA LYS A 51 -3.12 41.32 1.74
C LYS A 51 -3.27 40.18 0.74
N ARG A 52 -2.19 39.85 0.02
CA ARG A 52 -2.17 38.70 -0.89
C ARG A 52 -2.42 37.39 -0.13
N HIS A 53 -1.74 37.19 0.99
CA HIS A 53 -1.92 36.02 1.86
C HIS A 53 -3.40 35.88 2.30
N GLN A 54 -3.99 36.96 2.83
CA GLN A 54 -5.38 36.98 3.29
C GLN A 54 -6.37 36.67 2.16
N ALA A 55 -6.12 37.20 0.97
CA ALA A 55 -6.95 36.96 -0.22
C ALA A 55 -6.90 35.46 -0.61
N LEU A 56 -5.71 34.87 -0.68
CA LEU A 56 -5.54 33.45 -0.99
C LEU A 56 -6.23 32.53 0.04
N VAL A 57 -6.04 32.82 1.33
CA VAL A 57 -6.71 32.09 2.43
C VAL A 57 -8.23 32.19 2.31
N SER A 58 -8.75 33.39 2.04
CA SER A 58 -10.19 33.60 1.90
C SER A 58 -10.76 32.80 0.73
N ARG A 59 -10.11 32.86 -0.45
CA ARG A 59 -10.54 32.10 -1.63
C ARG A 59 -10.49 30.59 -1.43
N LEU A 60 -9.44 30.08 -0.83
CA LEU A 60 -9.34 28.65 -0.51
C LEU A 60 -10.41 28.21 0.51
N LYS A 61 -10.71 29.01 1.53
CA LYS A 61 -11.82 28.76 2.47
C LYS A 61 -13.18 28.71 1.77
N GLU A 62 -13.39 29.61 0.81
CA GLU A 62 -14.61 29.62 0.00
C GLU A 62 -14.73 28.31 -0.81
N ILE A 63 -13.67 27.92 -1.54
CA ILE A 63 -13.63 26.68 -2.29
C ILE A 63 -13.91 25.47 -1.38
N LYS A 64 -13.24 25.40 -0.22
CA LYS A 64 -13.42 24.30 0.73
C LYS A 64 -14.87 24.15 1.18
N ARG A 65 -15.53 25.26 1.52
CA ARG A 65 -16.93 25.25 1.94
C ARG A 65 -17.90 24.84 0.82
N GLN A 66 -17.61 25.24 -0.43
CA GLN A 66 -18.50 24.95 -1.56
C GLN A 66 -18.36 23.54 -2.08
N GLN A 67 -17.14 23.01 -2.11
CA GLN A 67 -16.86 21.71 -2.75
C GLN A 67 -17.05 20.49 -1.84
N ASN A 68 -17.00 20.67 -0.51
CA ASN A 68 -17.13 19.58 0.45
C ASN A 68 -16.22 18.38 0.09
N PHE A 69 -14.91 18.60 0.16
CA PHE A 69 -13.90 17.59 -0.14
C PHE A 69 -13.98 16.39 0.79
N ASP A 70 -13.64 15.22 0.30
CA ASP A 70 -13.67 13.96 1.06
C ASP A 70 -12.42 13.81 1.97
N THR A 71 -11.41 14.66 1.78
CA THR A 71 -10.18 14.71 2.57
C THR A 71 -9.70 16.15 2.75
N ASP A 72 -9.01 16.43 3.85
CA ASP A 72 -8.31 17.69 4.08
C ASP A 72 -6.84 17.64 3.64
N ASN A 73 -6.29 16.48 3.32
CA ASN A 73 -4.91 16.33 2.89
C ASN A 73 -4.71 16.97 1.51
N ALA A 74 -3.70 17.83 1.39
CA ALA A 74 -3.45 18.59 0.19
C ALA A 74 -2.01 18.45 -0.32
N ALA A 75 -1.88 18.34 -1.64
CA ALA A 75 -0.63 18.56 -2.37
C ALA A 75 -0.65 19.94 -3.01
N ILE A 76 0.42 20.70 -2.86
CA ILE A 76 0.52 22.09 -3.25
C ILE A 76 1.57 22.23 -4.34
N SER A 77 1.30 23.08 -5.35
CA SER A 77 2.30 23.47 -6.35
C SER A 77 3.23 24.56 -5.80
N LEU A 78 4.52 24.39 -6.03
CA LEU A 78 5.53 25.42 -5.88
C LEU A 78 5.90 25.95 -7.29
N PRO A 79 5.92 27.27 -7.52
CA PRO A 79 6.40 27.84 -8.77
C PRO A 79 7.82 27.35 -9.13
N ILE A 80 8.08 27.15 -10.43
CA ILE A 80 9.40 26.67 -10.87
C ILE A 80 10.50 27.69 -10.56
N ASN A 81 10.19 28.97 -10.67
CA ASN A 81 11.11 30.07 -10.37
C ASN A 81 11.49 30.16 -8.88
N ASP A 82 10.76 29.45 -8.02
CA ASP A 82 11.02 29.34 -6.58
C ASP A 82 11.79 28.06 -6.25
N ALA A 83 12.10 27.21 -7.22
CA ALA A 83 12.82 25.97 -7.06
C ALA A 83 14.16 25.98 -7.78
N ILE A 84 15.13 25.29 -7.23
CA ILE A 84 16.40 24.93 -7.87
C ILE A 84 16.29 23.44 -8.20
N VAL A 85 16.34 23.10 -9.49
CA VAL A 85 16.27 21.71 -9.97
C VAL A 85 17.53 21.41 -10.75
N GLN A 86 18.30 20.43 -10.31
CA GLN A 86 19.56 20.06 -10.96
C GLN A 86 19.74 18.55 -10.97
N ILE A 87 20.34 18.02 -12.02
CA ILE A 87 20.85 16.66 -12.08
C ILE A 87 22.36 16.74 -11.82
N VAL A 88 22.79 16.16 -10.72
CA VAL A 88 24.19 16.19 -10.27
C VAL A 88 24.81 14.83 -10.51
N GLN A 89 25.95 14.82 -11.20
CA GLN A 89 26.79 13.63 -11.33
C GLN A 89 27.83 13.60 -10.22
N ILE A 90 27.89 12.48 -9.51
CA ILE A 90 28.88 12.23 -8.45
C ILE A 90 29.56 10.88 -8.66
N PRO A 91 30.74 10.66 -8.06
CA PRO A 91 31.31 9.32 -7.96
C PRO A 91 30.34 8.36 -7.30
N TYR A 92 30.38 7.09 -7.72
CA TYR A 92 29.56 6.06 -7.08
C TYR A 92 29.87 5.98 -5.58
N LEU A 93 28.83 5.99 -4.77
CA LEU A 93 28.89 5.80 -3.32
C LEU A 93 27.93 4.69 -2.92
N GLU A 94 28.35 3.85 -2.00
CA GLU A 94 27.45 2.91 -1.33
C GLU A 94 26.38 3.66 -0.53
N GLU A 95 25.23 3.04 -0.32
CA GLU A 95 24.04 3.66 0.28
C GLU A 95 24.33 4.31 1.65
N GLU A 96 25.13 3.66 2.50
CA GLU A 96 25.49 4.19 3.83
C GLU A 96 26.37 5.44 3.72
N LEU A 97 27.36 5.43 2.82
CA LEU A 97 28.24 6.58 2.58
C LEU A 97 27.48 7.74 1.94
N LEU A 98 26.62 7.45 0.97
CA LEU A 98 25.74 8.43 0.33
C LEU A 98 24.83 9.10 1.37
N SER A 99 24.17 8.31 2.20
CA SER A 99 23.30 8.79 3.27
C SER A 99 24.05 9.69 4.25
N THR A 100 25.24 9.31 4.66
CA THR A 100 26.10 10.09 5.57
C THR A 100 26.55 11.41 4.92
N ALA A 101 26.99 11.36 3.65
CA ALA A 101 27.44 12.56 2.93
C ALA A 101 26.30 13.55 2.68
N ILE A 102 25.09 13.06 2.57
CA ILE A 102 23.89 13.90 2.43
C ILE A 102 23.50 14.51 3.79
N GLN A 103 23.45 13.70 4.85
CA GLN A 103 23.06 14.17 6.19
C GLN A 103 23.98 15.27 6.74
N ASN A 104 25.28 15.14 6.53
CA ASN A 104 26.24 16.15 6.96
C ASN A 104 26.38 17.33 5.98
N GLY A 105 25.65 17.31 4.86
CA GLY A 105 25.64 18.38 3.84
C GLY A 105 26.88 18.45 2.97
N SER A 106 27.90 17.63 3.20
CA SER A 106 29.19 17.71 2.48
C SER A 106 29.04 17.44 0.97
N LEU A 107 28.10 16.58 0.60
CA LEU A 107 27.81 16.30 -0.80
C LEU A 107 27.35 17.56 -1.54
N TRP A 108 26.40 18.29 -0.94
CA TRP A 108 25.79 19.44 -1.57
C TRP A 108 26.71 20.66 -1.63
N GLN A 109 27.53 20.87 -0.61
CA GLN A 109 28.49 21.97 -0.58
C GLN A 109 29.47 21.94 -1.77
N ASN A 110 29.84 20.74 -2.22
CA ASN A 110 30.78 20.56 -3.32
C ASN A 110 30.11 20.44 -4.70
N ALA A 111 28.86 19.98 -4.73
CA ALA A 111 28.17 19.61 -5.96
C ALA A 111 27.22 20.69 -6.47
N ILE A 112 26.75 21.58 -5.59
CA ILE A 112 25.70 22.56 -5.90
C ILE A 112 26.08 23.93 -5.33
N SER A 113 25.88 24.97 -6.15
CA SER A 113 26.01 26.36 -5.69
C SER A 113 24.64 26.89 -5.28
N LEU A 114 24.40 27.02 -3.96
CA LEU A 114 23.21 27.66 -3.41
C LEU A 114 23.53 29.08 -2.91
N PRO A 115 22.66 30.04 -3.12
CA PRO A 115 22.78 31.36 -2.49
C PRO A 115 22.38 31.25 -1.01
N GLY A 116 23.34 31.18 -0.10
CA GLY A 116 23.12 31.08 1.36
C GLY A 116 23.38 29.70 1.92
N ASP A 117 22.98 29.48 3.17
CA ASP A 117 23.21 28.24 3.89
C ASP A 117 22.21 27.14 3.52
N LEU A 118 22.67 25.90 3.54
CA LEU A 118 21.83 24.73 3.26
C LEU A 118 20.60 24.65 4.21
N SER A 119 20.73 25.10 5.44
CA SER A 119 19.68 25.13 6.45
C SER A 119 18.51 26.07 6.11
N GLU A 120 18.70 27.00 5.17
CA GLU A 120 17.67 27.92 4.70
C GLU A 120 16.80 27.30 3.60
N TYR A 121 17.11 26.06 3.19
CA TYR A 121 16.42 25.38 2.10
C TYR A 121 15.69 24.13 2.58
N SER A 122 14.52 23.91 2.00
CA SER A 122 13.91 22.59 1.96
C SER A 122 14.47 21.84 0.77
N ILE A 123 15.05 20.67 1.00
CA ILE A 123 15.77 19.89 0.01
C ILE A 123 15.12 18.54 -0.17
N PHE A 124 14.93 18.15 -1.43
CA PHE A 124 14.63 16.80 -1.85
C PHE A 124 15.74 16.29 -2.77
N TRP A 125 16.06 15.03 -2.67
CA TRP A 125 17.01 14.37 -3.57
C TRP A 125 16.57 12.93 -3.85
N GLN A 126 17.00 12.42 -5.00
CA GLN A 126 16.75 11.05 -5.41
C GLN A 126 17.85 10.55 -6.35
N VAL A 127 18.28 9.29 -6.17
CA VAL A 127 19.15 8.62 -7.14
C VAL A 127 18.33 8.29 -8.38
N ILE A 128 18.70 8.82 -9.54
CA ILE A 128 18.02 8.57 -10.82
C ILE A 128 18.79 7.56 -11.69
N LYS A 129 20.12 7.51 -11.55
CA LYS A 129 20.96 6.52 -12.21
C LYS A 129 22.11 6.14 -11.29
N SER A 130 22.41 4.86 -11.24
CA SER A 130 23.56 4.34 -10.49
C SER A 130 24.27 3.31 -11.36
N ASP A 131 25.56 3.51 -11.55
CA ASP A 131 26.43 2.64 -12.36
C ASP A 131 27.71 2.39 -11.55
N ALA A 132 27.72 1.26 -10.85
CA ALA A 132 28.87 0.88 -10.00
C ALA A 132 30.09 0.48 -10.85
N GLU A 133 29.88 -0.05 -12.06
CA GLU A 133 30.97 -0.45 -12.96
C GLU A 133 31.64 0.77 -13.58
N ALA A 134 30.85 1.76 -13.97
CA ALA A 134 31.35 3.05 -14.43
C ALA A 134 31.85 3.96 -13.30
N GLY A 135 31.64 3.59 -12.05
CA GLY A 135 32.04 4.38 -10.87
C GLY A 135 31.30 5.72 -10.74
N ALA A 136 30.11 5.86 -11.30
CA ALA A 136 29.34 7.10 -11.33
C ALA A 136 27.88 6.91 -10.98
N MET A 137 27.28 7.95 -10.38
CA MET A 137 25.83 8.01 -10.16
C MET A 137 25.29 9.42 -10.41
N SER A 138 24.01 9.48 -10.77
CA SER A 138 23.32 10.74 -11.00
C SER A 138 22.21 10.91 -9.96
N LEU A 139 22.16 12.07 -9.35
CA LEU A 139 21.19 12.46 -8.34
C LEU A 139 20.32 13.60 -8.91
N LEU A 140 19.02 13.48 -8.78
CA LEU A 140 18.13 14.62 -8.88
C LEU A 140 18.20 15.39 -7.55
N PHE A 141 18.51 16.65 -7.63
CA PHE A 141 18.47 17.58 -6.52
C PHE A 141 17.40 18.62 -6.77
N VAL A 142 16.53 18.82 -5.80
CA VAL A 142 15.48 19.83 -5.83
C VAL A 142 15.51 20.58 -4.51
N ALA A 143 15.59 21.91 -4.57
CA ALA A 143 15.58 22.74 -3.38
C ALA A 143 14.72 23.99 -3.56
N SER A 144 14.16 24.48 -2.47
CA SER A 144 13.49 25.78 -2.41
C SER A 144 13.76 26.42 -1.06
N SER A 145 13.73 27.76 -1.02
CA SER A 145 13.83 28.49 0.24
C SER A 145 12.75 28.01 1.22
N LEU A 146 13.19 27.64 2.43
CA LEU A 146 12.31 27.17 3.50
C LEU A 146 11.20 28.18 3.78
N SER A 147 11.53 29.50 3.81
CA SER A 147 10.56 30.57 4.01
C SER A 147 9.44 30.58 2.94
N LYS A 148 9.78 30.33 1.66
CA LYS A 148 8.77 30.27 0.59
C LYS A 148 7.85 29.07 0.76
N VAL A 149 8.40 27.90 1.05
CA VAL A 149 7.63 26.68 1.30
C VAL A 149 6.72 26.84 2.51
N GLU A 150 7.22 27.42 3.60
CA GLU A 150 6.44 27.67 4.82
C GLU A 150 5.30 28.66 4.58
N LYS A 151 5.53 29.72 3.82
CA LYS A 151 4.46 30.66 3.43
C LYS A 151 3.33 30.00 2.67
N LEU A 152 3.65 29.14 1.69
CA LEU A 152 2.64 28.37 0.95
C LEU A 152 1.87 27.42 1.86
N CYS A 153 2.58 26.68 2.70
CA CYS A 153 1.97 25.77 3.67
C CYS A 153 1.06 26.52 4.66
N LYS A 154 1.43 27.73 5.08
CA LYS A 154 0.66 28.59 5.99
C LYS A 154 -0.69 28.97 5.38
N VAL A 155 -0.70 29.42 4.11
CA VAL A 155 -1.93 29.74 3.37
C VAL A 155 -2.90 28.55 3.39
N VAL A 156 -2.40 27.38 3.05
CA VAL A 156 -3.21 26.16 2.92
C VAL A 156 -3.72 25.68 4.28
N LYS A 157 -2.87 25.73 5.33
CA LYS A 157 -3.26 25.41 6.71
C LYS A 157 -4.33 26.34 7.25
N GLU A 158 -4.18 27.66 7.05
CA GLU A 158 -5.16 28.65 7.50
C GLU A 158 -6.49 28.53 6.74
N ALA A 159 -6.46 28.00 5.51
CA ALA A 159 -7.67 27.66 4.77
C ALA A 159 -8.35 26.37 5.28
N GLY A 160 -7.72 25.64 6.19
CA GLY A 160 -8.26 24.45 6.82
C GLY A 160 -7.88 23.14 6.12
N PHE A 161 -6.95 23.16 5.17
CA PHE A 161 -6.35 21.95 4.59
C PHE A 161 -5.10 21.55 5.35
N ASN A 162 -4.70 20.30 5.19
CA ASN A 162 -3.47 19.72 5.75
C ASN A 162 -2.45 19.52 4.61
N PRO A 163 -1.44 20.39 4.44
CA PRO A 163 -0.42 20.19 3.43
C PRO A 163 0.42 18.96 3.75
N VAL A 164 0.43 17.99 2.85
CA VAL A 164 1.19 16.72 2.96
C VAL A 164 2.25 16.59 1.89
N PHE A 165 2.10 17.31 0.77
CA PHE A 165 3.10 17.43 -0.29
C PHE A 165 3.25 18.88 -0.72
N VAL A 166 4.50 19.28 -0.96
CA VAL A 166 4.85 20.47 -1.73
C VAL A 166 5.71 20.01 -2.89
N ASP A 167 5.15 20.08 -4.09
CA ASP A 167 5.77 19.62 -5.33
C ASP A 167 6.05 20.81 -6.25
N VAL A 168 7.08 20.71 -7.06
CA VAL A 168 7.32 21.74 -8.09
C VAL A 168 6.39 21.51 -9.27
N ARG A 169 5.80 22.56 -9.83
CA ARG A 169 4.80 22.51 -10.90
C ARG A 169 5.18 21.57 -12.06
N CYS A 170 6.42 21.66 -12.51
CA CYS A 170 6.93 20.83 -13.62
C CYS A 170 6.85 19.31 -13.35
N PHE A 171 7.00 18.88 -12.10
CA PHE A 171 6.88 17.46 -11.76
C PHE A 171 5.42 17.03 -11.60
N ALA A 172 4.53 17.95 -11.25
CA ALA A 172 3.10 17.65 -11.27
C ALA A 172 2.61 17.34 -12.69
N LEU A 173 3.15 18.02 -13.74
CA LEU A 173 2.84 17.69 -15.12
C LEU A 173 3.26 16.26 -15.50
N ARG A 174 4.43 15.80 -15.02
CA ARG A 174 4.83 14.41 -15.23
C ARG A 174 3.86 13.40 -14.63
N ASN A 175 3.25 13.72 -13.50
CA ASN A 175 2.31 12.79 -12.87
C ASN A 175 1.05 12.56 -13.71
N ILE A 176 0.74 13.48 -14.62
CA ILE A 176 -0.38 13.35 -15.57
C ILE A 176 -0.09 12.27 -16.61
N SER A 177 1.14 12.18 -17.11
CA SER A 177 1.48 11.19 -18.12
C SER A 177 1.13 9.77 -17.67
N LYS A 178 1.31 9.50 -16.38
CA LYS A 178 0.95 8.21 -15.77
C LYS A 178 -0.55 7.88 -15.77
N LEU A 179 -1.40 8.87 -15.99
CA LEU A 179 -2.86 8.62 -16.10
C LEU A 179 -3.25 8.10 -17.49
N TYR A 180 -2.43 8.36 -18.51
CA TYR A 180 -2.79 8.16 -19.92
C TYR A 180 -1.87 7.23 -20.66
N GLU A 181 -0.63 7.13 -20.22
CA GLU A 181 0.37 6.35 -20.94
C GLU A 181 0.25 4.88 -20.54
N SER A 182 0.04 4.04 -21.53
CA SER A 182 0.52 2.66 -21.46
C SER A 182 2.03 2.72 -21.17
N ASP A 183 2.58 1.83 -20.37
CA ASP A 183 4.00 1.70 -19.96
C ASP A 183 5.06 1.83 -21.09
N SER A 184 4.66 2.22 -22.30
CA SER A 184 5.44 2.20 -23.53
C SER A 184 6.00 3.56 -23.99
N ALA A 185 5.54 4.70 -23.47
CA ALA A 185 6.08 6.00 -23.88
C ALA A 185 7.38 6.30 -23.12
N GLU A 186 8.53 6.09 -23.77
CA GLU A 186 9.84 6.41 -23.19
C GLU A 186 10.07 7.92 -23.04
N THR A 187 9.34 8.77 -23.78
CA THR A 187 9.58 10.22 -23.87
C THR A 187 8.25 10.99 -23.86
N SER A 188 8.16 12.01 -23.02
CA SER A 188 7.06 12.97 -22.99
C SER A 188 7.62 14.39 -22.92
N VAL A 189 7.01 15.32 -23.66
CA VAL A 189 7.42 16.74 -23.66
C VAL A 189 6.23 17.61 -23.35
N TYR A 190 6.36 18.43 -22.32
CA TYR A 190 5.38 19.43 -21.91
C TYR A 190 5.95 20.82 -22.08
N LEU A 191 5.21 21.69 -22.73
CA LEU A 191 5.54 23.12 -22.89
C LEU A 191 4.52 23.93 -22.13
N GLU A 192 4.90 24.58 -21.03
CA GLU A 192 4.05 25.56 -20.34
C GLU A 192 4.33 26.95 -20.83
N ILE A 193 3.30 27.63 -21.34
CA ILE A 193 3.30 29.05 -21.71
C ILE A 193 2.13 29.72 -20.97
N SER A 194 2.43 30.28 -19.81
CA SER A 194 1.43 30.87 -18.91
C SER A 194 1.70 32.35 -18.60
N GLY A 195 2.63 32.96 -19.30
CA GLY A 195 3.02 34.33 -19.15
C GLY A 195 4.03 34.55 -18.01
N PHE A 196 3.72 34.13 -16.80
CA PHE A 196 4.59 34.29 -15.64
C PHE A 196 5.52 33.06 -15.42
N GLU A 197 5.10 31.92 -15.87
CA GLU A 197 5.88 30.70 -15.87
C GLU A 197 5.88 30.12 -17.28
N ASN A 198 7.06 30.03 -17.86
CA ASN A 198 7.25 29.55 -19.22
C ASN A 198 8.45 28.63 -19.22
N TYR A 199 8.20 27.33 -19.43
CA TYR A 199 9.25 26.33 -19.39
C TYR A 199 8.90 25.12 -20.25
N LEU A 200 9.91 24.38 -20.66
CA LEU A 200 9.78 23.08 -21.29
C LEU A 200 10.26 21.99 -20.33
N VAL A 201 9.47 20.95 -20.17
CA VAL A 201 9.84 19.74 -19.44
C VAL A 201 9.91 18.58 -20.42
N GLY A 202 11.10 18.07 -20.67
CA GLY A 202 11.31 16.80 -21.35
C GLY A 202 11.48 15.68 -20.31
N ILE A 203 10.77 14.59 -20.45
CA ILE A 203 10.91 13.41 -19.62
C ILE A 203 11.37 12.27 -20.50
N TYR A 204 12.50 11.69 -20.19
CA TYR A 204 13.04 10.54 -20.88
C TYR A 204 13.40 9.45 -19.88
N ARG A 205 12.76 8.28 -19.99
CA ARG A 205 12.96 7.15 -19.07
C ARG A 205 12.92 7.57 -17.59
N ASP A 206 11.88 8.32 -17.23
CA ASP A 206 11.68 8.89 -15.90
C ASP A 206 12.66 10.01 -15.48
N MET A 207 13.64 10.35 -16.28
CA MET A 207 14.53 11.48 -16.03
C MET A 207 13.92 12.79 -16.55
N PRO A 208 13.74 13.79 -15.69
CA PRO A 208 13.23 15.10 -16.08
C PRO A 208 14.37 16.00 -16.55
N PHE A 209 14.13 16.71 -17.62
CA PHE A 209 14.97 17.78 -18.15
C PHE A 209 14.11 19.05 -18.20
N ILE A 210 14.50 20.08 -17.46
CA ILE A 210 13.72 21.29 -17.31
C ILE A 210 14.50 22.44 -17.88
N TYR A 211 13.86 23.21 -18.74
CA TYR A 211 14.45 24.36 -19.44
C TYR A 211 13.51 25.55 -19.35
N ASP A 212 14.02 26.69 -18.93
CA ASP A 212 13.28 27.93 -18.96
C ASP A 212 13.10 28.40 -20.42
N ILE A 213 11.90 28.89 -20.71
CA ILE A 213 11.57 29.57 -21.96
C ILE A 213 11.42 31.05 -21.64
N PHE A 214 12.34 31.83 -22.11
CA PHE A 214 12.33 33.26 -21.86
C PHE A 214 11.27 33.97 -22.70
N VAL A 215 10.30 34.56 -22.04
CA VAL A 215 9.23 35.37 -22.65
C VAL A 215 9.36 36.78 -22.11
N THR A 216 9.51 37.79 -22.98
CA THR A 216 9.65 39.17 -22.57
C THR A 216 8.34 39.71 -22.05
N ASP A 217 8.36 40.79 -21.24
CA ASP A 217 7.14 41.47 -20.75
C ASP A 217 6.23 41.94 -21.90
N ALA A 218 6.82 42.32 -23.03
CA ALA A 218 6.08 42.68 -24.23
C ALA A 218 5.37 41.46 -24.85
N ASP A 219 6.05 40.29 -24.90
CA ASP A 219 5.47 39.03 -25.37
C ASP A 219 4.37 38.55 -24.41
N VAL A 220 4.61 38.60 -23.10
CA VAL A 220 3.59 38.28 -22.08
C VAL A 220 2.35 39.17 -22.28
N SER A 221 2.57 40.47 -22.43
CA SER A 221 1.48 41.42 -22.66
C SER A 221 0.72 41.15 -23.97
N ALA A 222 1.41 40.68 -25.00
CA ALA A 222 0.82 40.28 -26.29
C ALA A 222 0.01 38.98 -26.14
N LEU A 223 0.52 38.00 -25.40
CA LEU A 223 -0.16 36.72 -25.14
C LEU A 223 -1.42 36.87 -24.29
N ILE A 224 -1.42 37.81 -23.30
CA ILE A 224 -2.54 38.01 -22.39
C ILE A 224 -3.67 38.87 -23.01
N LYS A 225 -3.36 39.73 -23.99
CA LYS A 225 -4.37 40.59 -24.63
C LYS A 225 -5.37 39.76 -25.42
N ASN A 226 -6.53 39.52 -24.84
CA ASN A 226 -7.67 38.89 -25.52
C ASN A 226 -8.13 39.77 -26.72
N GLY A 227 -8.09 39.22 -27.93
CA GLY A 227 -8.75 39.75 -29.11
C GLY A 227 -7.93 40.76 -29.95
N GLY A 228 -6.65 40.95 -29.72
CA GLY A 228 -5.73 41.58 -30.65
C GLY A 228 -5.00 40.50 -31.47
N ALA A 229 -4.74 40.76 -32.76
CA ALA A 229 -3.84 39.94 -33.54
C ALA A 229 -2.50 39.87 -32.78
N VAL A 230 -2.19 38.71 -32.22
CA VAL A 230 -0.90 38.50 -31.53
C VAL A 230 0.17 38.65 -32.61
N ASP A 231 1.15 39.48 -32.36
CA ASP A 231 2.26 39.67 -33.27
C ASP A 231 2.94 38.33 -33.53
N GLY A 232 2.90 37.83 -34.76
CA GLY A 232 3.55 36.58 -35.15
C GLY A 232 5.03 36.55 -34.78
N ALA A 233 5.66 37.70 -34.60
CA ALA A 233 7.02 37.82 -34.12
C ALA A 233 7.21 37.29 -32.67
N ALA A 234 6.23 37.42 -31.78
CA ALA A 234 6.29 36.86 -30.43
C ALA A 234 6.30 35.32 -30.48
N TYR A 235 5.39 34.73 -31.25
CA TYR A 235 5.36 33.27 -31.44
C TYR A 235 6.63 32.74 -32.11
N ALA A 236 7.18 33.45 -33.11
CA ALA A 236 8.43 33.07 -33.75
C ALA A 236 9.62 33.07 -32.78
N ARG A 237 9.69 34.05 -31.85
CA ARG A 237 10.75 34.10 -30.82
C ARG A 237 10.63 32.94 -29.83
N ILE A 238 9.42 32.68 -29.32
CA ILE A 238 9.17 31.57 -28.40
C ILE A 238 9.46 30.23 -29.10
N ALA A 239 8.95 30.04 -30.30
CA ALA A 239 9.18 28.81 -31.08
C ALA A 239 10.67 28.58 -31.39
N SER A 240 11.43 29.63 -31.64
CA SER A 240 12.89 29.52 -31.85
C SER A 240 13.58 28.98 -30.58
N GLN A 241 13.22 29.47 -29.41
CA GLN A 241 13.78 28.98 -28.15
C GLN A 241 13.34 27.54 -27.88
N VAL A 242 12.07 27.20 -28.10
CA VAL A 242 11.54 25.83 -27.93
C VAL A 242 12.32 24.88 -28.85
N ASN A 243 12.55 25.23 -30.10
CA ASN A 243 13.34 24.43 -31.03
C ASN A 243 14.79 24.19 -30.55
N GLU A 244 15.46 25.22 -30.03
CA GLU A 244 16.82 25.08 -29.49
C GLU A 244 16.82 24.22 -28.21
N THR A 245 15.85 24.42 -27.36
CA THR A 245 15.64 23.64 -26.13
C THR A 245 15.40 22.17 -26.44
N LEU A 246 14.58 21.85 -27.44
CA LEU A 246 14.32 20.48 -27.86
C LEU A 246 15.58 19.80 -28.43
N ARG A 247 16.40 20.53 -29.18
CA ARG A 247 17.70 20.00 -29.64
C ARG A 247 18.62 19.70 -28.47
N THR A 248 18.66 20.57 -27.48
CA THR A 248 19.44 20.39 -26.25
C THR A 248 18.93 19.18 -25.46
N PHE A 249 17.62 19.04 -25.33
CA PHE A 249 16.99 17.89 -24.69
C PHE A 249 17.35 16.58 -25.38
N VAL A 250 17.22 16.52 -26.70
CA VAL A 250 17.58 15.33 -27.51
C VAL A 250 19.06 14.99 -27.32
N ALA A 251 19.94 15.98 -27.36
CA ALA A 251 21.38 15.77 -27.16
C ALA A 251 21.75 15.27 -25.79
N GLN A 252 21.08 15.76 -24.73
CA GLN A 252 21.34 15.40 -23.33
C GLN A 252 20.70 14.07 -22.92
N SER A 253 19.48 13.80 -23.39
CA SER A 253 18.76 12.57 -23.07
C SER A 253 19.26 11.35 -23.82
N GLY A 254 19.85 11.55 -25.00
CA GLY A 254 20.19 10.49 -25.94
C GLY A 254 18.98 9.95 -26.71
N GLU A 255 17.83 10.65 -26.65
CA GLU A 255 16.64 10.34 -27.46
C GLU A 255 16.95 10.58 -28.97
N LYS A 256 16.24 9.87 -29.83
CA LYS A 256 16.45 10.01 -31.28
C LYS A 256 15.72 11.22 -31.86
N SER A 257 14.48 11.44 -31.43
CA SER A 257 13.64 12.55 -31.88
C SER A 257 12.45 12.77 -30.92
N VAL A 258 12.02 14.00 -30.85
CA VAL A 258 10.73 14.38 -30.24
C VAL A 258 9.76 14.62 -31.39
N ASN A 259 8.56 14.08 -31.33
CA ASN A 259 7.54 14.26 -32.34
C ASN A 259 6.35 15.06 -31.82
N GLU A 260 6.03 14.92 -30.53
CA GLU A 260 4.83 15.48 -29.90
C GLU A 260 5.21 16.44 -28.77
N ILE A 261 4.47 17.54 -28.68
CA ILE A 261 4.58 18.53 -27.60
C ILE A 261 3.20 18.77 -27.01
N SER A 262 3.06 18.52 -25.74
CA SER A 262 1.83 18.81 -24.99
C SER A 262 1.89 20.25 -24.46
N LEU A 263 1.09 21.13 -25.02
CA LEU A 263 0.99 22.53 -24.58
C LEU A 263 0.11 22.64 -23.34
N VAL A 264 0.63 23.31 -22.32
CA VAL A 264 -0.08 23.68 -21.09
C VAL A 264 -0.09 25.20 -20.96
N SER A 265 -1.23 25.76 -20.58
CA SER A 265 -1.33 27.20 -20.33
C SER A 265 -2.38 27.50 -19.26
N SER A 266 -2.09 28.45 -18.40
CA SER A 266 -3.08 29.02 -17.49
C SER A 266 -3.91 30.12 -18.11
N LEU A 267 -3.57 30.59 -19.33
CA LEU A 267 -4.23 31.66 -20.04
C LEU A 267 -5.52 31.16 -20.71
N THR A 268 -6.51 32.02 -20.79
CA THR A 268 -7.85 31.70 -21.36
C THR A 268 -7.82 31.49 -22.87
N ASN A 269 -6.87 32.14 -23.56
CA ASN A 269 -6.71 32.12 -25.02
C ASN A 269 -5.73 31.01 -25.49
N VAL A 270 -5.70 29.85 -24.83
CA VAL A 270 -4.78 28.76 -25.14
C VAL A 270 -4.87 28.27 -26.59
N ASP A 271 -6.05 28.30 -27.21
CA ASP A 271 -6.24 27.90 -28.60
C ASP A 271 -5.53 28.85 -29.59
N GLU A 272 -5.45 30.12 -29.27
CA GLU A 272 -4.68 31.09 -30.06
C GLU A 272 -3.19 30.87 -29.90
N ILE A 273 -2.74 30.62 -28.67
CA ILE A 273 -1.34 30.30 -28.37
C ILE A 273 -0.96 29.01 -29.09
N HIS A 274 -1.79 27.98 -29.03
CA HIS A 274 -1.58 26.72 -29.74
C HIS A 274 -1.43 26.94 -31.25
N ARG A 275 -2.34 27.67 -31.88
CA ARG A 275 -2.30 27.97 -33.30
C ARG A 275 -1.02 28.74 -33.66
N GLY A 276 -0.71 29.81 -32.92
CA GLY A 276 0.48 30.60 -33.18
C GLY A 276 1.79 29.84 -33.01
N LEU A 277 1.88 29.00 -32.00
CA LEU A 277 3.07 28.15 -31.84
C LEU A 277 3.16 27.04 -32.89
N SER A 278 2.05 26.39 -33.24
CA SER A 278 2.03 25.32 -34.25
C SER A 278 2.46 25.80 -35.63
N GLU A 279 2.12 27.04 -36.01
CA GLU A 279 2.56 27.65 -37.23
C GLU A 279 4.10 27.85 -37.32
N HIS A 280 4.77 28.00 -36.17
CA HIS A 280 6.21 28.29 -36.10
C HIS A 280 7.05 27.09 -35.64
N LEU A 281 6.43 26.04 -35.07
CA LEU A 281 7.05 24.80 -34.62
C LEU A 281 6.90 23.67 -35.66
N GLY A 282 7.03 24.02 -36.95
CA GLY A 282 6.93 23.05 -38.05
C GLY A 282 7.87 21.86 -37.83
N GLY A 283 7.33 20.65 -37.77
CA GLY A 283 8.07 19.43 -37.51
C GLY A 283 7.70 18.72 -36.22
N TYR A 284 6.89 19.36 -35.37
CA TYR A 284 6.33 18.78 -34.15
C TYR A 284 4.80 18.82 -34.21
N ASP A 285 4.17 17.79 -33.66
CA ASP A 285 2.73 17.78 -33.39
C ASP A 285 2.49 18.47 -32.03
N VAL A 286 1.99 19.69 -32.07
CA VAL A 286 1.68 20.45 -30.86
C VAL A 286 0.20 20.28 -30.56
N SER A 287 -0.13 19.77 -29.39
CA SER A 287 -1.52 19.60 -28.92
C SER A 287 -1.75 20.25 -27.57
N VAL A 288 -2.92 20.80 -27.35
CA VAL A 288 -3.29 21.32 -26.03
C VAL A 288 -3.59 20.15 -25.11
N LEU A 289 -2.87 20.05 -23.99
CA LEU A 289 -3.06 18.98 -23.01
C LEU A 289 -4.46 19.05 -22.40
N ASN A 290 -5.22 17.97 -22.50
CA ASN A 290 -6.45 17.79 -21.77
C ASN A 290 -6.23 16.89 -20.56
N PRO A 291 -6.07 17.42 -19.34
CA PRO A 291 -5.77 16.64 -18.14
C PRO A 291 -6.94 15.78 -17.66
N PHE A 292 -8.09 15.86 -18.29
CA PHE A 292 -9.30 15.09 -17.97
C PHE A 292 -9.53 13.92 -18.93
N SER A 293 -8.72 13.80 -19.99
CA SER A 293 -8.78 12.68 -20.93
C SER A 293 -8.59 11.38 -20.15
N GLY A 294 -9.40 10.36 -20.42
CA GLY A 294 -9.32 9.06 -19.73
C GLY A 294 -9.86 9.03 -18.30
N LEU A 295 -10.21 10.16 -17.69
CA LEU A 295 -10.83 10.20 -16.37
C LEU A 295 -12.34 10.03 -16.45
N LYS A 296 -12.92 9.29 -15.50
CA LYS A 296 -14.37 9.26 -15.32
C LYS A 296 -14.83 10.58 -14.71
N ILE A 297 -15.77 11.25 -15.34
CA ILE A 297 -16.31 12.53 -14.90
C ILE A 297 -17.62 12.29 -14.16
N SER A 298 -17.69 12.71 -12.90
CA SER A 298 -18.92 12.69 -12.11
C SER A 298 -19.97 13.62 -12.71
N ASN A 299 -21.23 13.22 -12.74
CA ASN A 299 -22.35 14.04 -13.22
C ASN A 299 -22.48 15.38 -12.48
N LYS A 300 -21.98 15.48 -11.25
CA LYS A 300 -21.98 16.71 -10.45
C LYS A 300 -20.99 17.75 -10.97
N ILE A 301 -19.89 17.30 -11.60
CA ILE A 301 -18.79 18.17 -12.05
C ILE A 301 -18.96 18.53 -13.53
N LYS A 302 -19.66 17.71 -14.29
CA LYS A 302 -19.84 17.93 -15.71
C LYS A 302 -20.30 19.36 -16.07
N PRO A 303 -21.31 19.97 -15.39
CA PRO A 303 -21.69 21.35 -15.69
C PRO A 303 -20.57 22.36 -15.46
N HIS A 304 -19.73 22.18 -14.44
CA HIS A 304 -18.60 23.06 -14.17
C HIS A 304 -17.49 22.92 -15.21
N LEU A 305 -17.27 21.72 -15.73
CA LEU A 305 -16.33 21.50 -16.83
C LEU A 305 -16.82 22.09 -18.14
N ASP A 306 -18.13 22.05 -18.39
CA ASP A 306 -18.72 22.61 -19.61
C ASP A 306 -18.62 24.17 -19.65
N GLU A 307 -18.40 24.81 -18.51
CA GLU A 307 -18.16 26.26 -18.39
C GLU A 307 -16.68 26.64 -18.59
N GLU A 308 -15.75 25.67 -18.51
CA GLU A 308 -14.32 25.94 -18.63
C GLU A 308 -13.87 25.95 -20.10
N SER A 309 -13.23 27.04 -20.51
CA SER A 309 -12.71 27.19 -21.88
C SER A 309 -11.31 26.57 -22.06
N ASN A 310 -10.55 26.40 -21.00
CA ASN A 310 -9.19 25.90 -21.04
C ASN A 310 -8.96 24.81 -20.00
N PHE A 311 -9.02 23.54 -20.44
CA PHE A 311 -8.78 22.39 -19.57
C PHE A 311 -7.30 22.24 -19.18
N SER A 312 -6.36 22.63 -20.04
CA SER A 312 -4.93 22.49 -19.76
C SER A 312 -4.48 23.25 -18.51
N ALA A 313 -5.22 24.30 -18.15
CA ALA A 313 -4.96 25.07 -16.95
C ALA A 313 -5.06 24.25 -15.65
N PHE A 314 -5.81 23.15 -15.65
CA PHE A 314 -5.93 22.24 -14.50
C PHE A 314 -4.84 21.18 -14.43
N ALA A 315 -3.95 21.12 -15.41
CA ALA A 315 -2.95 20.09 -15.53
C ALA A 315 -2.13 19.89 -14.23
N VAL A 316 -1.64 20.97 -13.65
CA VAL A 316 -0.86 20.91 -12.40
C VAL A 316 -1.70 20.38 -11.24
N ALA A 317 -2.94 20.92 -11.05
CA ALA A 317 -3.82 20.49 -9.97
C ALA A 317 -4.24 19.01 -10.10
N VAL A 318 -4.47 18.52 -11.33
CA VAL A 318 -4.74 17.10 -11.62
C VAL A 318 -3.52 16.27 -11.29
N GLY A 319 -2.33 16.64 -11.75
CA GLY A 319 -1.09 15.94 -11.47
C GLY A 319 -0.76 15.87 -9.97
N LEU A 320 -1.08 16.91 -9.21
CA LEU A 320 -0.97 16.91 -7.74
C LEU A 320 -1.99 15.96 -7.09
N ALA A 321 -3.23 15.92 -7.61
CA ALA A 321 -4.30 15.08 -7.08
C ALA A 321 -4.08 13.57 -7.35
N THR A 322 -3.18 13.21 -8.26
CA THR A 322 -2.77 11.80 -8.47
C THR A 322 -1.90 11.26 -7.34
N ARG A 323 -1.34 12.14 -6.51
CA ARG A 323 -0.53 11.75 -5.38
C ARG A 323 -1.33 10.94 -4.37
N ARG A 324 -0.66 9.98 -3.72
CA ARG A 324 -1.23 9.18 -2.63
C ARG A 324 -0.27 9.17 -1.46
N LEU A 325 -0.81 9.29 -0.27
CA LEU A 325 -0.06 9.03 0.96
C LEU A 325 0.09 7.51 1.11
N ASP A 326 1.26 6.99 0.77
CA ASP A 326 1.62 5.60 1.08
C ASP A 326 1.98 5.51 2.57
N ILE A 327 0.99 5.10 3.37
CA ILE A 327 1.09 5.00 4.83
C ILE A 327 2.02 3.85 5.24
N LEU A 328 2.26 2.89 4.36
CA LEU A 328 3.06 1.70 4.68
C LEU A 328 4.50 1.76 4.15
N ASN A 329 4.83 2.79 3.37
CA ASN A 329 6.16 2.98 2.76
C ASN A 329 6.69 1.70 2.05
N LYS A 330 5.77 0.91 1.48
CA LYS A 330 6.07 -0.40 0.88
C LYS A 330 6.45 -0.32 -0.58
N THR A 331 6.05 0.72 -1.25
CA THR A 331 6.41 0.97 -2.63
C THR A 331 7.63 1.88 -2.68
N LEU A 332 8.80 1.29 -2.77
CA LEU A 332 9.97 1.93 -3.36
C LEU A 332 9.64 2.22 -4.84
N VAL A 333 8.78 3.21 -5.05
CA VAL A 333 8.52 3.71 -6.39
C VAL A 333 9.81 4.43 -6.81
N LYS A 334 10.56 3.80 -7.68
CA LYS A 334 11.79 4.30 -8.33
C LYS A 334 11.55 5.56 -9.19
N ALA A 335 10.47 6.30 -8.96
CA ALA A 335 10.09 7.37 -9.85
C ALA A 335 10.35 8.73 -9.21
N VAL A 336 10.86 9.64 -10.00
CA VAL A 336 10.92 11.10 -9.79
C VAL A 336 9.58 11.71 -9.30
N ALA A 337 8.51 10.93 -9.32
CA ALA A 337 7.16 11.28 -8.87
C ALA A 337 7.01 11.56 -7.35
N ASN A 338 8.04 11.35 -6.55
CA ASN A 338 7.92 11.44 -5.09
C ASN A 338 8.51 12.73 -4.49
N ILE A 339 8.74 13.76 -5.32
CA ILE A 339 9.26 15.02 -4.83
C ILE A 339 8.34 15.61 -3.78
N ASN A 340 8.91 15.92 -2.63
CA ASN A 340 8.20 16.58 -1.56
C ASN A 340 9.15 17.51 -0.81
N LEU A 341 8.93 18.81 -0.98
CA LEU A 341 9.68 19.88 -0.32
C LEU A 341 9.03 20.27 1.01
N LEU A 342 8.07 19.52 1.53
CA LEU A 342 7.47 19.83 2.83
C LEU A 342 8.52 19.70 3.94
N PRO A 343 8.72 20.74 4.77
CA PRO A 343 9.56 20.66 5.96
C PRO A 343 9.02 19.59 6.92
N ASN A 344 9.91 18.84 7.58
CA ASN A 344 9.56 17.79 8.54
C ASN A 344 8.65 16.69 7.96
N ARG A 345 8.79 16.41 6.67
CA ARG A 345 8.03 15.34 6.00
C ARG A 345 8.19 13.97 6.66
N GLN A 346 9.34 13.69 7.25
CA GLN A 346 9.59 12.43 7.97
C GLN A 346 8.71 12.31 9.21
N ASP A 347 8.56 13.38 9.99
CA ASP A 347 7.71 13.42 11.18
C ASP A 347 6.23 13.21 10.82
N LEU A 348 5.80 13.77 9.69
CA LEU A 348 4.44 13.58 9.19
C LEU A 348 4.19 12.13 8.75
N ILE A 349 5.11 11.55 7.99
CA ILE A 349 5.05 10.14 7.58
C ILE A 349 5.02 9.24 8.82
N GLU A 350 5.88 9.50 9.80
CA GLU A 350 5.94 8.74 11.04
C GLU A 350 4.65 8.86 11.88
N LYS A 351 4.11 10.08 11.99
CA LYS A 351 2.86 10.34 12.70
C LYS A 351 1.66 9.65 12.03
N GLU A 352 1.56 9.75 10.70
CA GLU A 352 0.52 9.08 9.92
C GLU A 352 0.69 7.56 9.98
N THR A 353 1.91 7.05 9.90
CA THR A 353 2.21 5.62 10.04
C THR A 353 1.82 5.10 11.43
N LYS A 354 2.12 5.84 12.51
CA LYS A 354 1.71 5.49 13.87
C LYS A 354 0.19 5.48 14.01
N SER A 355 -0.49 6.49 13.49
CA SER A 355 -1.95 6.59 13.49
C SER A 355 -2.59 5.43 12.73
N SER A 356 -2.10 5.14 11.53
CA SER A 356 -2.59 4.04 10.69
C SER A 356 -2.33 2.67 11.31
N ASN A 357 -1.14 2.45 11.87
CA ASN A 357 -0.83 1.20 12.58
C ASN A 357 -1.75 0.99 13.79
N SER A 358 -2.12 2.06 14.50
CA SER A 358 -3.09 1.98 15.59
C SER A 358 -4.49 1.61 15.10
N GLN A 359 -4.94 2.19 13.99
CA GLN A 359 -6.23 1.85 13.35
C GLN A 359 -6.25 0.41 12.81
N ILE A 360 -5.15 -0.03 12.18
CA ILE A 360 -5.02 -1.42 11.71
C ILE A 360 -5.03 -2.40 12.89
N LYS A 361 -4.34 -2.06 13.99
CA LYS A 361 -4.37 -2.88 15.21
C LYS A 361 -5.78 -2.95 15.80
N SER A 362 -6.49 -1.82 15.91
CA SER A 362 -7.87 -1.79 16.40
C SER A 362 -8.83 -2.55 15.48
N ALA A 363 -8.70 -2.43 14.17
CA ALA A 363 -9.48 -3.19 13.18
C ALA A 363 -9.22 -4.70 13.28
N ARG A 364 -7.96 -5.12 13.45
CA ARG A 364 -7.60 -6.53 13.68
C ARG A 364 -8.20 -7.06 14.99
N ILE A 365 -8.10 -6.29 16.08
CA ILE A 365 -8.71 -6.67 17.37
C ILE A 365 -10.23 -6.81 17.21
N ALA A 366 -10.88 -5.86 16.53
CA ALA A 366 -12.33 -5.92 16.26
C ALA A 366 -12.70 -7.15 15.40
N SER A 367 -11.88 -7.51 14.38
CA SER A 367 -12.11 -8.70 13.57
C SER A 367 -11.93 -9.99 14.36
N TYR A 368 -10.94 -10.09 15.24
CA TYR A 368 -10.78 -11.24 16.13
C TYR A 368 -11.95 -11.36 17.11
N PHE A 369 -12.45 -10.23 17.63
CA PHE A 369 -13.62 -10.21 18.49
C PHE A 369 -14.87 -10.71 17.76
N LEU A 370 -15.08 -10.28 16.53
CA LEU A 370 -16.19 -10.70 15.67
C LEU A 370 -16.11 -12.20 15.33
N VAL A 371 -14.93 -12.71 15.00
CA VAL A 371 -14.72 -14.14 14.73
C VAL A 371 -14.95 -14.96 15.99
N SER A 372 -14.45 -14.51 17.16
CA SER A 372 -14.65 -15.22 18.43
C SER A 372 -16.12 -15.24 18.85
N THR A 373 -16.87 -14.14 18.64
CA THR A 373 -18.31 -14.09 18.92
C THR A 373 -19.09 -15.02 17.99
N LEU A 374 -18.76 -15.06 16.68
CA LEU A 374 -19.37 -15.99 15.74
C LEU A 374 -19.10 -17.46 16.12
N LEU A 375 -17.86 -17.78 16.52
CA LEU A 375 -17.51 -19.12 17.02
C LEU A 375 -18.27 -19.46 18.29
N PHE A 376 -18.39 -18.53 19.23
CA PHE A 376 -19.17 -18.73 20.45
C PHE A 376 -20.64 -19.01 20.14
N PHE A 377 -21.28 -18.25 19.24
CA PHE A 377 -22.64 -18.51 18.82
C PHE A 377 -22.80 -19.81 18.07
N ALA A 378 -21.82 -20.20 17.24
CA ALA A 378 -21.83 -21.50 16.56
C ALA A 378 -21.79 -22.66 17.57
N VAL A 379 -20.90 -22.59 18.56
CA VAL A 379 -20.81 -23.58 19.64
C VAL A 379 -22.10 -23.62 20.47
N LEU A 380 -22.64 -22.46 20.80
CA LEU A 380 -23.92 -22.36 21.54
C LEU A 380 -25.07 -22.98 20.72
N MET A 381 -25.12 -22.74 19.43
CA MET A 381 -26.11 -23.31 18.51
C MET A 381 -25.98 -24.84 18.43
N VAL A 382 -24.76 -25.36 18.31
CA VAL A 382 -24.51 -26.81 18.33
C VAL A 382 -24.92 -27.39 19.68
N MET A 383 -24.61 -26.73 20.80
CA MET A 383 -24.99 -27.15 22.11
C MET A 383 -26.52 -27.19 22.28
N LEU A 384 -27.24 -26.16 21.78
CA LEU A 384 -28.71 -26.14 21.81
C LEU A 384 -29.36 -27.24 20.95
N ILE A 385 -28.73 -27.57 19.79
CA ILE A 385 -29.21 -28.65 18.90
C ILE A 385 -28.93 -30.03 19.52
N THR A 386 -27.81 -30.17 20.26
CA THR A 386 -27.39 -31.45 20.86
C THR A 386 -27.99 -31.67 22.26
N LEU A 387 -28.61 -30.64 22.88
CA LEU A 387 -29.36 -30.84 24.12
C LEU A 387 -30.55 -31.77 23.86
N PRO A 388 -30.61 -32.90 24.51
CA PRO A 388 -31.74 -33.81 24.35
C PRO A 388 -33.04 -33.10 24.73
N SER A 389 -34.03 -33.27 23.90
CA SER A 389 -35.37 -32.72 24.21
C SER A 389 -35.92 -33.29 25.52
N GLU A 390 -36.76 -32.55 26.21
CA GLU A 390 -37.39 -33.04 27.46
C GLU A 390 -38.03 -34.41 27.30
N LYS A 391 -38.55 -34.71 26.09
CA LYS A 391 -39.09 -36.03 25.72
C LYS A 391 -38.02 -37.12 25.67
N GLU A 392 -36.82 -36.82 25.15
CA GLU A 392 -35.71 -37.76 25.10
C GLU A 392 -35.11 -38.01 26.48
N ILE A 393 -35.03 -36.96 27.32
CA ILE A 393 -34.59 -37.09 28.69
C ILE A 393 -35.59 -37.97 29.48
N SER A 394 -36.88 -37.75 29.36
CA SER A 394 -37.89 -38.58 30.00
C SER A 394 -37.88 -40.02 29.51
N ASN A 395 -37.66 -40.27 28.22
CA ASN A 395 -37.50 -41.62 27.62
C ASN A 395 -36.25 -42.30 28.14
N LEU A 396 -35.14 -41.60 28.26
CA LEU A 396 -33.90 -42.11 28.83
C LEU A 396 -34.02 -42.42 30.32
N GLU A 397 -34.75 -41.59 31.07
CA GLU A 397 -35.04 -41.87 32.49
C GLU A 397 -35.93 -43.10 32.64
N LEU A 398 -36.96 -43.22 31.79
CA LEU A 398 -37.83 -44.42 31.78
C LEU A 398 -37.06 -45.69 31.39
N SER A 399 -36.18 -45.58 30.40
CA SER A 399 -35.30 -46.70 30.00
C SER A 399 -34.32 -47.09 31.10
N ASN A 400 -33.72 -46.08 31.78
CA ASN A 400 -32.85 -46.33 32.92
C ASN A 400 -33.58 -46.96 34.12
N GLN A 401 -34.83 -46.59 34.36
CA GLN A 401 -35.62 -47.24 35.39
C GLN A 401 -35.94 -48.69 35.05
N THR A 402 -36.33 -48.97 33.77
CA THR A 402 -36.58 -50.34 33.30
C THR A 402 -35.31 -51.17 33.34
N LEU A 403 -34.16 -50.61 32.96
CA LEU A 403 -32.85 -51.29 33.07
C LEU A 403 -32.47 -51.59 34.53
N ARG A 404 -32.71 -50.69 35.46
CA ARG A 404 -32.46 -50.92 36.89
C ARG A 404 -33.34 -52.03 37.45
N VAL A 405 -34.64 -52.01 37.12
CA VAL A 405 -35.56 -53.09 37.50
C VAL A 405 -35.09 -54.42 36.92
N HIS A 406 -34.64 -54.47 35.67
CA HIS A 406 -34.11 -55.67 35.05
C HIS A 406 -32.82 -56.14 35.72
N LEU A 407 -31.92 -55.16 36.03
CA LEU A 407 -30.64 -55.42 36.71
C LEU A 407 -30.87 -55.98 38.14
N ASP A 408 -31.85 -55.41 38.87
CA ASP A 408 -32.18 -55.87 40.21
C ASP A 408 -32.86 -57.24 40.19
N LYS A 409 -33.70 -57.52 39.16
CA LYS A 409 -34.26 -58.84 38.93
C LYS A 409 -33.18 -59.85 38.59
N THR A 410 -32.25 -59.51 37.68
CA THR A 410 -31.14 -60.36 37.32
C THR A 410 -30.16 -60.62 38.48
N LYS A 411 -29.95 -59.61 39.35
CA LYS A 411 -29.18 -59.80 40.61
C LYS A 411 -29.89 -60.69 41.63
N ALA A 412 -31.23 -60.63 41.69
CA ALA A 412 -32.01 -61.54 42.53
C ALA A 412 -31.95 -62.97 42.02
N ASP A 413 -32.06 -63.18 40.71
CA ASP A 413 -31.93 -64.47 40.06
C ASP A 413 -30.51 -65.06 40.19
N LEU A 414 -29.46 -64.21 40.24
CA LEU A 414 -28.07 -64.60 40.42
C LEU A 414 -27.72 -64.92 41.89
N LYS A 415 -28.53 -64.47 42.86
CA LYS A 415 -28.32 -64.74 44.25
C LYS A 415 -28.50 -66.24 44.62
N ASP A 416 -29.25 -66.98 43.80
CA ASP A 416 -29.44 -68.38 43.91
C ASP A 416 -28.26 -69.23 43.35
N TYR A 417 -27.32 -68.59 42.62
CA TYR A 417 -26.14 -69.24 42.04
C TYR A 417 -24.84 -68.83 42.77
N SER A 418 -24.82 -68.90 44.09
CA SER A 418 -23.65 -68.58 44.92
C SER A 418 -22.34 -69.40 44.59
N PHE A 419 -22.50 -70.49 43.88
CA PHE A 419 -21.39 -71.33 43.45
C PHE A 419 -20.57 -70.67 42.29
N TRP A 420 -21.24 -69.89 41.38
CA TRP A 420 -20.58 -69.27 40.25
C TRP A 420 -19.88 -67.97 40.59
N LEU A 421 -20.27 -67.30 41.63
CA LEU A 421 -19.64 -66.05 42.11
C LEU A 421 -18.23 -66.30 42.65
N ASN A 422 -17.96 -67.43 43.26
CA ASN A 422 -16.63 -67.77 43.77
C ASN A 422 -15.64 -68.11 42.64
N GLU A 423 -16.09 -68.70 41.51
CA GLU A 423 -15.23 -68.95 40.35
C GLU A 423 -14.89 -67.69 39.55
N VAL A 424 -15.79 -66.77 39.46
CA VAL A 424 -15.60 -65.47 38.79
C VAL A 424 -14.67 -64.54 39.63
N GLU A 425 -14.78 -64.58 40.95
CA GLU A 425 -13.90 -63.85 41.86
C GLU A 425 -12.47 -64.39 41.87
N ILE A 426 -12.27 -65.69 41.70
CA ILE A 426 -10.97 -66.28 41.58
C ILE A 426 -10.33 -65.97 40.20
N LYS A 427 -11.09 -65.91 39.12
CA LYS A 427 -10.60 -65.50 37.81
C LYS A 427 -10.26 -64.04 37.75
N ASN A 428 -11.07 -63.15 38.38
CA ASN A 428 -10.76 -61.75 38.44
C ASN A 428 -9.53 -61.43 39.28
N ARG A 429 -9.24 -62.17 40.35
CA ARG A 429 -8.00 -62.03 41.13
C ARG A 429 -6.77 -62.39 40.27
N GLN A 430 -6.86 -63.36 39.39
CA GLN A 430 -5.76 -63.75 38.54
C GLN A 430 -5.43 -62.74 37.45
N VAL A 431 -6.41 -61.90 37.02
CA VAL A 431 -6.23 -60.87 36.00
C VAL A 431 -5.67 -59.56 36.58
N THR A 432 -5.98 -59.27 37.86
CA THR A 432 -5.53 -58.01 38.53
C THR A 432 -4.05 -58.06 38.96
N ASP A 433 -3.42 -59.23 39.02
CA ASP A 433 -2.01 -59.34 39.40
C ASP A 433 -1.02 -59.14 38.22
N LEU A 434 -1.52 -58.93 37.02
CA LEU A 434 -0.70 -58.63 35.82
C LEU A 434 -0.43 -57.15 35.70
N GLY A 435 0.46 -56.66 36.55
CA GLY A 435 0.92 -55.26 36.50
C GLY A 435 1.58 -54.80 35.19
N VAL A 436 1.47 -55.62 34.11
CA VAL A 436 1.93 -55.32 32.76
C VAL A 436 1.03 -54.34 32.05
N LEU A 437 -0.28 -54.38 32.32
CA LEU A 437 -1.26 -53.56 31.61
C LEU A 437 -1.21 -52.06 31.99
N ASN A 438 -0.61 -51.75 33.12
CA ASN A 438 -0.48 -50.36 33.58
C ASN A 438 0.69 -49.56 32.98
N GLU A 439 1.57 -50.22 32.22
CA GLU A 439 2.79 -49.62 31.64
C GLU A 439 2.76 -49.51 30.11
N ILE A 440 1.61 -49.80 29.50
CA ILE A 440 1.46 -49.71 28.03
C ILE A 440 1.39 -48.24 27.60
N PRO A 441 2.28 -47.81 26.71
CA PRO A 441 2.27 -46.42 26.24
C PRO A 441 1.00 -46.11 25.43
N ALA A 442 0.59 -44.84 25.44
CA ALA A 442 -0.53 -44.37 24.61
C ALA A 442 -0.27 -44.71 23.13
N GLY A 443 -1.29 -45.20 22.44
CA GLY A 443 -1.19 -45.64 21.03
C GLY A 443 -0.87 -47.13 20.83
N VAL A 444 -0.85 -47.92 21.90
CA VAL A 444 -0.76 -49.38 21.81
C VAL A 444 -1.98 -49.98 22.51
N TYR A 445 -2.61 -50.92 21.85
CA TYR A 445 -3.82 -51.58 22.32
C TYR A 445 -3.53 -53.07 22.56
N VAL A 446 -4.02 -53.63 23.66
CA VAL A 446 -3.97 -55.07 23.93
C VAL A 446 -5.18 -55.71 23.27
N LEU A 447 -4.92 -56.60 22.32
CA LEU A 447 -5.98 -57.34 21.63
C LEU A 447 -6.37 -58.59 22.34
N ASP A 448 -5.37 -59.35 22.86
CA ASP A 448 -5.60 -60.63 23.50
C ASP A 448 -4.47 -60.95 24.50
N PHE A 449 -4.81 -61.67 25.54
CA PHE A 449 -3.87 -62.18 26.53
C PHE A 449 -4.20 -63.65 26.88
N LYS A 450 -3.22 -64.54 26.71
CA LYS A 450 -3.39 -65.99 26.97
C LYS A 450 -2.25 -66.51 27.80
N GLN A 451 -2.57 -67.34 28.77
CA GLN A 451 -1.61 -68.13 29.49
C GLN A 451 -1.51 -69.53 28.84
N LEU A 452 -0.33 -69.83 28.38
CA LEU A 452 -0.04 -71.13 27.70
C LEU A 452 0.22 -72.25 28.73
N LYS A 453 -0.11 -73.46 28.36
CA LYS A 453 0.16 -74.68 29.19
C LYS A 453 1.64 -74.88 29.52
N SER A 454 2.53 -74.18 28.82
CA SER A 454 3.99 -74.22 29.04
C SER A 454 4.49 -73.29 30.16
N GLY A 455 3.59 -72.54 30.84
CA GLY A 455 3.96 -71.54 31.85
C GLY A 455 4.33 -70.16 31.28
N LEU A 456 4.28 -70.03 29.96
CA LEU A 456 4.49 -68.79 29.26
C LEU A 456 3.16 -68.06 29.10
N SER A 457 3.21 -66.71 29.15
CA SER A 457 2.09 -65.83 28.81
C SER A 457 2.30 -65.24 27.42
N GLU A 458 1.24 -65.15 26.64
CA GLU A 458 1.22 -64.54 25.31
C GLU A 458 0.32 -63.33 25.35
N VAL A 459 0.82 -62.20 24.85
CA VAL A 459 0.06 -60.95 24.68
C VAL A 459 0.09 -60.57 23.21
N SER A 460 -1.06 -60.21 22.68
CA SER A 460 -1.20 -59.65 21.35
C SER A 460 -1.44 -58.14 21.45
N LEU A 461 -0.59 -57.34 20.81
CA LEU A 461 -0.60 -55.90 20.84
C LEU A 461 -0.82 -55.32 19.45
N GLN A 462 -1.60 -54.27 19.32
CA GLN A 462 -1.82 -53.55 18.09
C GLN A 462 -1.25 -52.12 18.25
N SER A 463 -0.49 -51.67 17.26
CA SER A 463 0.04 -50.32 17.20
C SER A 463 0.26 -49.84 15.77
N ALA A 464 -0.04 -48.59 15.50
CA ALA A 464 0.31 -47.91 14.25
C ALA A 464 1.81 -47.53 14.18
N ASN A 465 2.52 -47.58 15.29
CA ASN A 465 3.93 -47.20 15.34
C ASN A 465 4.81 -48.39 15.80
N PRO A 466 5.57 -49.02 14.89
CA PRO A 466 6.42 -50.18 15.19
C PRO A 466 7.46 -49.90 16.29
N SER A 467 7.92 -48.67 16.44
CA SER A 467 8.92 -48.28 17.44
C SER A 467 8.42 -48.48 18.88
N LEU A 468 7.11 -48.36 19.10
CA LEU A 468 6.48 -48.54 20.42
C LEU A 468 6.56 -50.01 20.89
N ILE A 469 6.52 -50.95 19.96
CA ILE A 469 6.68 -52.39 20.28
C ILE A 469 8.08 -52.67 20.83
N THR A 470 9.10 -52.04 20.27
CA THR A 470 10.49 -52.18 20.76
C THR A 470 10.61 -51.59 22.18
N VAL A 471 9.97 -50.49 22.48
CA VAL A 471 9.94 -49.89 23.82
C VAL A 471 9.24 -50.81 24.82
N ILE A 472 8.14 -51.43 24.42
CA ILE A 472 7.45 -52.42 25.27
C ILE A 472 8.30 -53.65 25.51
N MET A 473 8.95 -54.16 24.48
CA MET A 473 9.87 -55.32 24.59
C MET A 473 11.01 -55.02 25.58
N ASP A 474 11.62 -53.82 25.53
CA ASP A 474 12.67 -53.41 26.46
C ASP A 474 12.13 -53.32 27.91
N LYS A 475 10.97 -52.73 28.10
CA LYS A 475 10.33 -52.65 29.42
C LYS A 475 9.94 -54.04 29.96
N MET A 476 9.36 -54.88 29.11
CA MET A 476 8.99 -56.25 29.48
C MET A 476 10.22 -57.11 29.84
N SER A 477 11.32 -56.99 29.09
CA SER A 477 12.55 -57.73 29.35
C SER A 477 13.20 -57.41 30.69
N LYS A 478 12.97 -56.19 31.23
CA LYS A 478 13.44 -55.79 32.56
C LYS A 478 12.65 -56.43 33.72
N LYS A 479 11.39 -56.79 33.45
CA LYS A 479 10.44 -57.25 34.49
C LYS A 479 10.14 -58.78 34.42
N TYR A 480 10.18 -59.32 33.22
CA TYR A 480 9.82 -60.71 32.94
C TYR A 480 10.99 -61.50 32.36
N LYS A 481 10.96 -62.86 32.50
CA LYS A 481 11.93 -63.71 31.85
C LYS A 481 11.44 -64.22 30.49
N ASN A 482 12.36 -64.59 29.64
CA ASN A 482 12.06 -65.23 28.35
C ASN A 482 11.15 -64.40 27.43
N VAL A 483 11.28 -63.06 27.43
CA VAL A 483 10.48 -62.18 26.58
C VAL A 483 10.92 -62.33 25.13
N LYS A 484 10.03 -62.79 24.26
CA LYS A 484 10.29 -62.98 22.82
C LYS A 484 9.14 -62.46 21.99
N LEU A 485 9.50 -61.77 20.90
CA LEU A 485 8.55 -61.43 19.85
C LEU A 485 8.33 -62.65 18.95
N ILE A 486 7.08 -63.13 18.84
CA ILE A 486 6.74 -64.34 18.07
C ILE A 486 6.41 -63.97 16.63
N SER A 487 5.53 -63.07 16.43
CA SER A 487 5.09 -62.64 15.10
C SER A 487 4.75 -61.16 15.06
N VAL A 488 4.87 -60.59 13.86
CA VAL A 488 4.36 -59.28 13.53
C VAL A 488 3.55 -59.43 12.26
N GLU A 489 2.28 -59.13 12.33
CA GLU A 489 1.34 -59.26 11.22
C GLU A 489 0.74 -57.88 10.89
N ALA A 490 0.35 -57.64 9.65
CA ALA A 490 -0.39 -56.47 9.28
C ALA A 490 -1.79 -56.49 9.92
N GLY A 491 -2.22 -55.41 10.54
CA GLY A 491 -3.56 -55.27 11.06
C GLY A 491 -4.61 -55.13 9.95
N ALA A 492 -5.85 -55.03 10.34
CA ALA A 492 -6.98 -54.84 9.40
C ALA A 492 -6.87 -53.55 8.60
N ASP A 493 -6.28 -52.50 9.20
CA ASP A 493 -5.89 -51.27 8.53
C ASP A 493 -4.41 -51.34 8.18
N SER A 494 -4.05 -50.98 6.95
CA SER A 494 -2.72 -51.05 6.39
C SER A 494 -1.61 -50.29 7.15
N ALA A 495 -1.99 -49.46 8.12
CA ALA A 495 -1.09 -48.66 8.96
C ALA A 495 -0.78 -49.35 10.30
N ASP A 496 -1.58 -50.30 10.75
CA ASP A 496 -1.44 -50.95 12.05
C ASP A 496 -0.67 -52.27 11.99
N GLN A 497 0.11 -52.56 13.01
CA GLN A 497 0.82 -53.82 13.16
C GLN A 497 0.32 -54.54 14.41
N ILE A 498 0.05 -55.82 14.27
CA ILE A 498 -0.27 -56.72 15.38
C ILE A 498 0.98 -57.50 15.74
N SER A 499 1.45 -57.34 16.98
CA SER A 499 2.66 -58.02 17.48
C SER A 499 2.29 -59.02 18.61
N LYS A 500 2.75 -60.24 18.47
CA LYS A 500 2.59 -61.24 19.52
C LYS A 500 3.90 -61.41 20.29
N ILE A 501 3.80 -61.25 21.60
CA ILE A 501 4.94 -61.31 22.51
C ILE A 501 4.67 -62.44 23.56
N THR A 502 5.63 -63.26 23.74
CA THR A 502 5.60 -64.24 24.87
C THR A 502 6.57 -63.86 25.96
N PHE A 503 6.18 -64.12 27.18
CA PHE A 503 7.02 -63.94 28.37
C PHE A 503 6.64 -64.89 29.50
N GLU A 504 7.56 -65.07 30.42
CA GLU A 504 7.36 -65.88 31.60
C GLU A 504 7.25 -64.96 32.82
N ILE A 505 6.18 -65.10 33.62
CA ILE A 505 6.00 -64.33 34.84
C ILE A 505 7.01 -64.86 35.89
N LYS A 506 7.77 -63.95 36.50
CA LYS A 506 8.74 -64.22 37.54
C LYS A 506 8.04 -64.63 38.81
#